data_cbbbf58ebecd2f38113a0a93dbeee113
#
_entry.id   cbbbf58ebecd2f38113a0a93dbeee113
#
_cell.length_a   1.000
_cell.length_b   1.000
_cell.length_c   1.000
_cell.angle_alpha   90.00
_cell.angle_beta   90.00
_cell.angle_gamma   90.00
#
_symmetry.space_group_name_H-M   'P 1'
#
loop_
_entity.id
_entity.type
_entity.pdbx_description
1 polymer ?
#
loop_
_entity_poly.entity_id
_entity_poly.type
_entity_poly.pdbx_seq_one_letter_code
_entity_poly.pdbx_strand_id
1 'polypeptide(L)'
;MPLLSRRCFFSSAGILFAPPLNPTLFSSDSPTNEKVAAVRPLPMSTIFKGEDRFHAIVKKASEENWRELPIGERIIKCARELHGLPYENFTLEIDDHIESPSVNLEGLDCWTFFEQAMGLARMISIEKEKYTPEDLLREIEFTRYRGGVCTGNYLERIHYLAEWFFENEARGTCRHLTPELTGAERIHDRRISEMTVLWKSYRYLKNNPELREPMAEWEARVAAMPVYHIPKAKVPALEPQLQNGDVIGIATKHHGGFCSHVGLAIRTDDGVTRFMHASRNYRKVVIDKSVSGYLNQFSSHAGILVGRPLEVSETV
;
A
#
# COMPACT_ATOMS: atom_id res chain seq x y z
N MET A 1 68.49 -14.58 26.82
CA MET A 1 68.65 -13.28 26.15
C MET A 1 67.53 -13.10 25.16
N PRO A 2 66.91 -11.91 25.03
CA PRO A 2 65.58 -11.76 25.66
C PRO A 2 64.45 -11.92 24.63
N LEU A 3 63.29 -12.36 25.16
CA LEU A 3 61.98 -12.47 24.56
C LEU A 3 61.44 -11.08 24.15
N LEU A 4 60.98 -10.92 22.89
CA LEU A 4 60.21 -9.79 22.43
C LEU A 4 58.75 -10.17 22.29
N SER A 5 57.95 -9.64 23.19
CA SER A 5 56.51 -9.68 23.24
C SER A 5 55.88 -8.97 22.03
N ARG A 6 55.02 -9.70 21.28
CA ARG A 6 54.13 -9.11 20.29
C ARG A 6 52.79 -8.72 20.95
N ARG A 7 52.57 -7.44 21.12
CA ARG A 7 51.26 -6.90 21.51
C ARG A 7 50.34 -6.92 20.29
N CYS A 8 49.26 -7.68 20.41
CA CYS A 8 48.11 -7.59 19.47
C CYS A 8 47.33 -6.31 19.75
N PHE A 9 47.25 -5.44 18.74
CA PHE A 9 46.32 -4.34 18.74
C PHE A 9 44.95 -4.87 18.27
N PHE A 10 43.98 -4.93 19.16
CA PHE A 10 42.57 -5.07 18.79
C PHE A 10 42.08 -3.69 18.34
N SER A 11 41.83 -3.56 17.02
CA SER A 11 41.09 -2.44 16.46
C SER A 11 39.61 -2.69 16.68
N SER A 12 39.00 -1.95 17.61
CA SER A 12 37.56 -1.94 17.84
C SER A 12 36.91 -1.18 16.68
N ALA A 13 36.32 -1.92 15.73
CA ALA A 13 35.40 -1.31 14.76
C ALA A 13 34.12 -0.90 15.50
N GLY A 14 33.97 0.38 15.73
CA GLY A 14 32.74 0.95 16.27
C GLY A 14 31.61 0.77 15.26
N ILE A 15 30.60 -0.02 15.64
CA ILE A 15 29.33 -0.08 14.93
C ILE A 15 28.64 1.27 15.20
N LEU A 16 28.61 2.13 14.22
CA LEU A 16 27.78 3.32 14.20
C LEU A 16 26.30 2.89 14.07
N PHE A 17 25.62 2.82 15.21
CA PHE A 17 24.16 2.77 15.21
C PHE A 17 23.65 4.10 14.68
N ALA A 18 22.94 4.06 13.56
CA ALA A 18 22.13 5.21 13.13
C ALA A 18 21.10 5.48 14.24
N PRO A 19 20.88 6.75 14.65
CA PRO A 19 19.85 7.06 15.63
C PRO A 19 18.47 6.67 15.08
N PRO A 20 17.56 6.16 15.93
CA PRO A 20 16.19 5.89 15.51
C PRO A 20 15.56 7.20 15.02
N LEU A 21 14.90 7.14 13.86
CA LEU A 21 14.13 8.24 13.31
C LEU A 21 13.09 8.68 14.36
N ASN A 22 13.14 9.94 14.72
CA ASN A 22 12.29 10.50 15.75
C ASN A 22 10.83 10.50 15.25
N PRO A 23 9.90 9.79 15.88
CA PRO A 23 8.50 9.69 15.41
C PRO A 23 7.76 11.03 15.48
N THR A 24 8.37 12.08 16.06
CA THR A 24 7.78 13.42 16.18
C THR A 24 7.78 14.26 14.90
N LEU A 25 8.35 13.76 13.78
CA LEU A 25 8.27 14.48 12.49
C LEU A 25 6.88 14.46 11.85
N PHE A 26 5.99 13.60 12.35
CA PHE A 26 4.59 13.51 11.91
C PHE A 26 3.61 13.89 13.05
N SER A 27 4.00 14.84 13.91
CA SER A 27 3.04 15.44 14.82
C SER A 27 1.92 16.06 13.98
N SER A 28 0.71 15.58 14.21
CA SER A 28 -0.51 16.10 13.62
C SER A 28 -0.82 17.49 14.17
N ASP A 29 -0.12 18.51 13.71
CA ASP A 29 -0.63 19.86 13.78
C ASP A 29 -1.74 19.97 12.74
N SER A 30 -2.92 19.44 13.11
CA SER A 30 -4.17 19.74 12.42
C SER A 30 -4.43 21.23 12.55
N PRO A 31 -4.72 21.93 11.44
CA PRO A 31 -5.12 23.34 11.53
C PRO A 31 -6.35 23.43 12.42
N THR A 32 -6.31 24.44 13.30
CA THR A 32 -7.28 24.83 14.32
C THR A 32 -8.74 24.59 13.97
N ASN A 33 -9.44 24.04 14.91
CA ASN A 33 -10.85 23.77 15.10
C ASN A 33 -11.78 24.92 14.62
N GLU A 34 -11.94 25.13 13.33
CA GLU A 34 -13.16 25.69 12.78
C GLU A 34 -14.20 24.56 12.78
N LYS A 35 -15.37 24.81 13.33
CA LYS A 35 -16.49 23.89 13.44
C LYS A 35 -16.74 23.26 12.06
N VAL A 36 -16.15 22.10 11.81
CA VAL A 36 -16.52 21.26 10.67
C VAL A 36 -17.98 20.92 10.87
N ALA A 37 -18.86 21.48 10.06
CA ALA A 37 -20.24 21.07 10.00
C ALA A 37 -20.24 19.56 9.83
N ALA A 38 -20.95 18.83 10.69
CA ALA A 38 -20.97 17.37 10.67
C ALA A 38 -21.27 16.92 9.23
N VAL A 39 -20.24 16.40 8.55
CA VAL A 39 -20.35 15.91 7.18
C VAL A 39 -21.34 14.74 7.23
N ARG A 40 -22.44 14.83 6.50
CA ARG A 40 -23.38 13.71 6.41
C ARG A 40 -22.68 12.56 5.73
N PRO A 41 -22.64 11.36 6.35
CA PRO A 41 -22.01 10.22 5.74
C PRO A 41 -22.69 9.90 4.39
N LEU A 42 -21.90 9.48 3.40
CA LEU A 42 -22.44 9.02 2.13
C LEU A 42 -23.27 7.73 2.35
N PRO A 43 -24.34 7.52 1.56
CA PRO A 43 -25.15 6.31 1.67
C PRO A 43 -24.33 5.05 1.35
N MET A 44 -24.65 3.93 1.98
CA MET A 44 -23.98 2.64 1.78
C MET A 44 -23.93 2.25 0.29
N SER A 45 -24.98 2.49 -0.46
CA SER A 45 -25.04 2.22 -1.91
C SER A 45 -24.01 3.01 -2.73
N THR A 46 -23.47 4.12 -2.20
CA THR A 46 -22.40 4.90 -2.84
C THR A 46 -21.02 4.36 -2.45
N ILE A 47 -20.84 4.00 -1.18
CA ILE A 47 -19.53 3.63 -0.63
C ILE A 47 -19.24 2.13 -0.70
N PHE A 48 -20.25 1.28 -0.94
CA PHE A 48 -20.07 -0.16 -1.06
C PHE A 48 -20.79 -0.72 -2.28
N LYS A 49 -20.04 -1.40 -3.16
CA LYS A 49 -20.55 -2.09 -4.34
C LYS A 49 -20.10 -3.55 -4.34
N GLY A 50 -20.96 -4.44 -4.81
CA GLY A 50 -20.67 -5.87 -4.92
C GLY A 50 -20.91 -6.63 -3.62
N GLU A 51 -21.99 -6.35 -2.91
CA GLU A 51 -22.37 -7.01 -1.64
C GLU A 51 -22.53 -8.54 -1.82
N ASP A 52 -23.11 -9.01 -2.94
CA ASP A 52 -23.22 -10.44 -3.22
C ASP A 52 -21.85 -11.11 -3.29
N ARG A 53 -20.86 -10.47 -3.91
CA ARG A 53 -19.49 -10.97 -3.95
C ARG A 53 -18.84 -10.97 -2.57
N PHE A 54 -19.06 -9.93 -1.79
CA PHE A 54 -18.61 -9.88 -0.40
C PHE A 54 -19.10 -11.09 0.38
N HIS A 55 -20.41 -11.36 0.33
CA HIS A 55 -20.99 -12.51 1.02
C HIS A 55 -20.48 -13.86 0.48
N ALA A 56 -20.26 -13.97 -0.82
CA ALA A 56 -19.67 -15.18 -1.40
C ALA A 56 -18.23 -15.42 -0.91
N ILE A 57 -17.41 -14.36 -0.84
CA ILE A 57 -16.04 -14.45 -0.31
C ILE A 57 -16.04 -14.85 1.17
N VAL A 58 -16.87 -14.21 1.99
CA VAL A 58 -16.97 -14.49 3.44
C VAL A 58 -17.42 -15.92 3.68
N LYS A 59 -18.43 -16.40 2.95
CA LYS A 59 -18.91 -17.78 3.02
C LYS A 59 -17.78 -18.77 2.71
N LYS A 60 -17.09 -18.56 1.58
CA LYS A 60 -15.97 -19.41 1.16
C LYS A 60 -14.82 -19.39 2.16
N ALA A 61 -14.51 -18.21 2.71
CA ALA A 61 -13.48 -18.06 3.72
C ALA A 61 -13.78 -18.88 4.99
N SER A 62 -15.05 -18.91 5.40
CA SER A 62 -15.51 -19.73 6.53
C SER A 62 -15.45 -21.25 6.20
N GLU A 63 -15.95 -21.65 5.03
CA GLU A 63 -15.96 -23.06 4.59
C GLU A 63 -14.54 -23.63 4.44
N GLU A 64 -13.56 -22.83 4.00
CA GLU A 64 -12.17 -23.21 3.79
C GLU A 64 -11.24 -22.84 4.95
N ASN A 65 -11.76 -22.32 6.08
CA ASN A 65 -11.00 -21.92 7.27
C ASN A 65 -9.86 -20.93 6.97
N TRP A 66 -10.10 -19.90 6.14
CA TRP A 66 -9.05 -18.94 5.77
C TRP A 66 -8.50 -18.13 6.96
N ARG A 67 -9.26 -18.01 8.04
CA ARG A 67 -8.81 -17.34 9.25
C ARG A 67 -7.52 -17.93 9.81
N GLU A 68 -7.36 -19.26 9.72
CA GLU A 68 -6.20 -19.98 10.23
C GLU A 68 -4.95 -19.86 9.34
N LEU A 69 -5.08 -19.30 8.15
CA LEU A 69 -3.97 -19.11 7.23
C LEU A 69 -3.12 -17.92 7.67
N PRO A 70 -1.79 -17.95 7.45
CA PRO A 70 -0.96 -16.76 7.56
C PRO A 70 -1.50 -15.61 6.72
N ILE A 71 -1.33 -14.36 7.17
CA ILE A 71 -1.91 -13.17 6.53
C ILE A 71 -1.61 -13.11 5.02
N GLY A 72 -0.40 -13.42 4.60
CA GLY A 72 -0.02 -13.41 3.18
C GLY A 72 -0.80 -14.42 2.35
N GLU A 73 -1.00 -15.64 2.87
CA GLU A 73 -1.81 -16.67 2.21
C GLU A 73 -3.29 -16.27 2.15
N ARG A 74 -3.80 -15.70 3.24
CA ARG A 74 -5.17 -15.18 3.33
C ARG A 74 -5.41 -14.06 2.32
N ILE A 75 -4.45 -13.13 2.18
CA ILE A 75 -4.50 -12.07 1.16
C ILE A 75 -4.59 -12.68 -0.24
N ILE A 76 -3.80 -13.71 -0.55
CA ILE A 76 -3.83 -14.33 -1.87
C ILE A 76 -5.14 -15.09 -2.11
N LYS A 77 -5.71 -15.72 -1.09
CA LYS A 77 -7.07 -16.32 -1.20
C LYS A 77 -8.09 -15.24 -1.57
N CYS A 78 -8.11 -14.12 -0.85
CA CYS A 78 -9.00 -12.99 -1.14
C CYS A 78 -8.73 -12.39 -2.54
N ALA A 79 -7.47 -12.16 -2.91
CA ALA A 79 -7.09 -11.65 -4.21
C ALA A 79 -7.53 -12.54 -5.38
N ARG A 80 -7.51 -13.87 -5.20
CA ARG A 80 -7.99 -14.82 -6.20
C ARG A 80 -9.49 -14.70 -6.46
N GLU A 81 -10.30 -14.34 -5.47
CA GLU A 81 -11.74 -14.07 -5.65
C GLU A 81 -12.00 -12.76 -6.43
N LEU A 82 -11.00 -11.89 -6.51
CA LEU A 82 -11.04 -10.67 -7.31
C LEU A 82 -10.43 -10.86 -8.72
N HIS A 83 -9.84 -12.03 -9.01
CA HIS A 83 -9.24 -12.31 -10.31
C HIS A 83 -10.27 -12.22 -11.45
N GLY A 84 -9.90 -11.57 -12.54
CA GLY A 84 -10.77 -11.40 -13.71
C GLY A 84 -11.76 -10.23 -13.61
N LEU A 85 -11.90 -9.59 -12.45
CA LEU A 85 -12.72 -8.37 -12.32
C LEU A 85 -12.23 -7.27 -13.27
N PRO A 86 -13.15 -6.46 -13.84
CA PRO A 86 -12.80 -5.39 -14.76
C PRO A 86 -11.91 -4.34 -14.09
N TYR A 87 -10.99 -3.76 -14.90
CA TYR A 87 -10.23 -2.59 -14.50
C TYR A 87 -11.10 -1.34 -14.66
N GLU A 88 -11.23 -0.57 -13.59
CA GLU A 88 -11.90 0.73 -13.58
C GLU A 88 -10.91 1.81 -13.12
N ASN A 89 -10.93 3.00 -13.77
CA ASN A 89 -10.10 4.12 -13.33
C ASN A 89 -10.79 4.89 -12.21
N PHE A 90 -10.00 5.49 -11.32
CA PHE A 90 -10.48 6.46 -10.32
C PHE A 90 -11.56 5.90 -9.39
N THR A 91 -11.46 4.64 -9.01
CA THR A 91 -12.43 3.97 -8.13
C THR A 91 -12.52 4.57 -6.72
N LEU A 92 -11.55 5.42 -6.34
CA LEU A 92 -11.54 6.17 -5.08
C LEU A 92 -12.23 7.54 -5.16
N GLU A 93 -12.55 8.03 -6.36
CA GLU A 93 -13.12 9.36 -6.56
C GLU A 93 -14.68 9.28 -6.62
N ILE A 94 -15.30 8.90 -5.49
CA ILE A 94 -16.72 8.50 -5.43
C ILE A 94 -17.71 9.64 -5.25
N ASP A 95 -17.25 10.80 -4.76
CA ASP A 95 -18.07 12.01 -4.56
C ASP A 95 -17.30 13.25 -4.99
N ASP A 96 -17.96 14.41 -5.08
CA ASP A 96 -17.32 15.67 -5.46
C ASP A 96 -16.68 16.40 -4.28
N HIS A 97 -17.21 16.21 -3.05
CA HIS A 97 -16.90 17.03 -1.89
C HIS A 97 -16.68 16.23 -0.60
N ILE A 98 -17.17 14.99 -0.52
CA ILE A 98 -17.14 14.17 0.69
C ILE A 98 -16.19 12.99 0.48
N GLU A 99 -15.07 12.99 1.21
CA GLU A 99 -14.19 11.82 1.28
C GLU A 99 -14.81 10.76 2.19
N SER A 100 -14.71 9.50 1.81
CA SER A 100 -15.24 8.38 2.59
C SER A 100 -14.51 7.09 2.27
N PRO A 101 -14.31 6.21 3.26
CA PRO A 101 -13.92 4.82 2.99
C PRO A 101 -14.90 4.20 1.99
N SER A 102 -14.36 3.49 1.02
CA SER A 102 -15.19 2.89 -0.02
C SER A 102 -14.63 1.57 -0.52
N VAL A 103 -15.54 0.69 -0.94
CA VAL A 103 -15.27 -0.64 -1.50
C VAL A 103 -16.02 -0.80 -2.80
N ASN A 104 -15.35 -1.29 -3.83
CA ASN A 104 -15.98 -1.69 -5.10
C ASN A 104 -15.48 -3.09 -5.50
N LEU A 105 -16.28 -4.12 -5.23
CA LEU A 105 -15.97 -5.51 -5.60
C LEU A 105 -16.51 -5.88 -7.00
N GLU A 106 -16.89 -4.89 -7.82
CA GLU A 106 -17.35 -5.08 -9.20
C GLU A 106 -16.30 -4.60 -10.22
N GLY A 107 -15.47 -3.61 -9.86
CA GLY A 107 -14.42 -3.06 -10.70
C GLY A 107 -13.31 -2.42 -9.86
N LEU A 108 -12.06 -2.59 -10.28
CA LEU A 108 -10.88 -2.25 -9.48
C LEU A 108 -9.83 -1.52 -10.31
N ASP A 109 -9.17 -0.53 -9.71
CA ASP A 109 -7.86 -0.08 -10.17
C ASP A 109 -6.73 -0.82 -9.41
N CYS A 110 -5.48 -0.47 -9.69
CA CYS A 110 -4.35 -1.16 -9.06
C CYS A 110 -4.27 -0.90 -7.55
N TRP A 111 -4.69 0.28 -7.11
CA TRP A 111 -4.70 0.63 -5.68
C TRP A 111 -5.79 -0.13 -4.94
N THR A 112 -7.02 -0.03 -5.39
CA THR A 112 -8.16 -0.67 -4.73
C THR A 112 -8.08 -2.19 -4.78
N PHE A 113 -7.42 -2.77 -5.79
CA PHE A 113 -7.19 -4.21 -5.84
C PHE A 113 -6.38 -4.73 -4.65
N PHE A 114 -5.17 -4.20 -4.41
CA PHE A 114 -4.34 -4.71 -3.31
C PHE A 114 -4.95 -4.37 -1.95
N GLU A 115 -5.50 -3.18 -1.83
CA GLU A 115 -6.09 -2.68 -0.60
C GLU A 115 -7.32 -3.48 -0.19
N GLN A 116 -8.22 -3.81 -1.12
CA GLN A 116 -9.39 -4.62 -0.81
C GLN A 116 -9.05 -6.09 -0.54
N ALA A 117 -8.06 -6.66 -1.24
CA ALA A 117 -7.58 -8.00 -0.93
C ALA A 117 -6.97 -8.07 0.49
N MET A 118 -6.18 -7.06 0.87
CA MET A 118 -5.62 -6.95 2.21
C MET A 118 -6.70 -6.68 3.27
N GLY A 119 -7.64 -5.76 2.99
CA GLY A 119 -8.73 -5.42 3.91
C GLY A 119 -9.63 -6.63 4.21
N LEU A 120 -10.01 -7.40 3.18
CA LEU A 120 -10.74 -8.67 3.34
C LEU A 120 -9.97 -9.67 4.22
N ALA A 121 -8.67 -9.84 3.97
CA ALA A 121 -7.85 -10.77 4.74
C ALA A 121 -7.69 -10.35 6.20
N ARG A 122 -7.57 -9.05 6.46
CA ARG A 122 -7.51 -8.49 7.81
C ARG A 122 -8.86 -8.64 8.53
N MET A 123 -9.97 -8.32 7.87
CA MET A 123 -11.32 -8.52 8.39
C MET A 123 -11.57 -9.98 8.79
N ILE A 124 -11.20 -10.93 7.90
CA ILE A 124 -11.42 -12.37 8.11
C ILE A 124 -10.57 -12.91 9.29
N SER A 125 -9.45 -12.27 9.65
CA SER A 125 -8.64 -12.69 10.80
C SER A 125 -9.33 -12.49 12.14
N ILE A 126 -10.27 -11.54 12.21
CA ILE A 126 -11.02 -11.22 13.43
C ILE A 126 -12.19 -12.20 13.55
N GLU A 127 -12.27 -12.93 14.67
CA GLU A 127 -13.37 -13.89 14.89
C GLU A 127 -14.70 -13.16 15.04
N LYS A 128 -15.65 -13.51 14.18
CA LYS A 128 -17.01 -12.96 14.22
C LYS A 128 -18.03 -14.01 13.81
N GLU A 129 -19.21 -13.96 14.43
CA GLU A 129 -20.36 -14.78 14.03
C GLU A 129 -20.82 -14.43 12.61
N LYS A 130 -20.82 -13.13 12.27
CA LYS A 130 -21.23 -12.63 10.97
C LYS A 130 -20.44 -11.39 10.59
N TYR A 131 -19.78 -11.42 9.43
CA TYR A 131 -19.14 -10.25 8.84
C TYR A 131 -20.14 -9.40 8.05
N THR A 132 -19.96 -8.09 8.09
CA THR A 132 -20.79 -7.10 7.40
C THR A 132 -19.94 -6.22 6.47
N PRO A 133 -20.54 -5.53 5.47
CA PRO A 133 -19.85 -4.54 4.66
C PRO A 133 -19.11 -3.48 5.47
N GLU A 134 -19.66 -3.06 6.61
CA GLU A 134 -19.06 -2.08 7.51
C GLU A 134 -17.76 -2.61 8.15
N ASP A 135 -17.64 -3.92 8.36
CA ASP A 135 -16.41 -4.52 8.86
C ASP A 135 -15.27 -4.34 7.86
N LEU A 136 -15.54 -4.56 6.58
CA LEU A 136 -14.56 -4.33 5.52
C LEU A 136 -14.24 -2.85 5.37
N LEU A 137 -15.24 -1.97 5.41
CA LEU A 137 -15.04 -0.52 5.35
C LEU A 137 -14.14 -0.02 6.48
N ARG A 138 -14.24 -0.57 7.71
CA ARG A 138 -13.33 -0.23 8.82
C ARG A 138 -11.88 -0.62 8.54
N GLU A 139 -11.63 -1.79 7.97
CA GLU A 139 -10.27 -2.21 7.61
C GLU A 139 -9.69 -1.35 6.49
N ILE A 140 -10.52 -0.96 5.51
CA ILE A 140 -10.14 -0.02 4.46
C ILE A 140 -9.85 1.37 5.03
N GLU A 141 -10.71 1.89 5.90
CA GLU A 141 -10.48 3.17 6.59
C GLU A 141 -9.15 3.16 7.33
N PHE A 142 -8.93 2.13 8.14
CA PHE A 142 -7.74 2.00 8.97
C PHE A 142 -6.42 1.99 8.18
N THR A 143 -6.42 1.43 6.96
CA THR A 143 -5.20 1.33 6.15
C THR A 143 -5.05 2.46 5.12
N ARG A 144 -6.14 3.09 4.68
CA ARG A 144 -6.18 4.10 3.61
C ARG A 144 -5.91 5.52 4.08
N TYR A 145 -6.28 5.83 5.33
CA TYR A 145 -6.23 7.20 5.84
C TYR A 145 -5.12 7.39 6.85
N ARG A 146 -4.55 8.60 6.89
CA ARG A 146 -3.57 9.00 7.91
C ARG A 146 -4.19 8.90 9.30
N GLY A 147 -3.44 8.33 10.23
CA GLY A 147 -3.99 8.06 11.56
C GLY A 147 -5.08 6.98 11.60
N GLY A 148 -5.47 6.37 10.46
CA GLY A 148 -6.47 5.32 10.40
C GLY A 148 -7.92 5.78 10.53
N VAL A 149 -8.20 7.07 10.34
CA VAL A 149 -9.55 7.67 10.50
C VAL A 149 -9.83 8.61 9.34
N CYS A 150 -11.08 8.58 8.85
CA CYS A 150 -11.60 9.49 7.83
C CYS A 150 -12.68 10.38 8.44
N THR A 151 -12.47 11.70 8.46
CA THR A 151 -13.48 12.66 8.92
C THR A 151 -14.26 13.31 7.77
N GLY A 152 -13.99 12.90 6.54
CA GLY A 152 -14.59 13.45 5.32
C GLY A 152 -13.67 14.39 4.56
N ASN A 153 -12.42 14.59 5.03
CA ASN A 153 -11.46 15.45 4.38
C ASN A 153 -10.59 14.65 3.39
N TYR A 154 -10.58 15.10 2.15
CA TYR A 154 -9.80 14.49 1.07
C TYR A 154 -8.29 14.37 1.37
N LEU A 155 -7.73 15.34 2.10
CA LEU A 155 -6.31 15.35 2.45
C LEU A 155 -5.94 14.33 3.53
N GLU A 156 -6.90 13.68 4.18
CA GLU A 156 -6.63 12.57 5.12
C GLU A 156 -6.29 11.28 4.39
N ARG A 157 -6.76 11.11 3.16
CA ARG A 157 -6.43 9.93 2.35
C ARG A 157 -4.94 9.92 2.01
N ILE A 158 -4.32 8.75 2.11
CA ILE A 158 -2.96 8.51 1.66
C ILE A 158 -3.00 8.37 0.12
N HIS A 159 -2.28 9.25 -0.58
CA HIS A 159 -2.33 9.32 -2.04
C HIS A 159 -1.13 8.66 -2.73
N TYR A 160 -0.04 8.42 -2.00
CA TYR A 160 1.21 7.91 -2.53
C TYR A 160 1.63 6.62 -1.83
N LEU A 161 1.97 5.58 -2.60
CA LEU A 161 2.29 4.26 -2.06
C LEU A 161 3.50 4.27 -1.10
N ALA A 162 4.49 5.12 -1.36
CA ALA A 162 5.61 5.27 -0.44
C ALA A 162 5.15 5.76 0.93
N GLU A 163 4.27 6.76 0.97
CA GLU A 163 3.63 7.24 2.20
C GLU A 163 2.78 6.14 2.85
N TRP A 164 2.04 5.37 2.04
CA TRP A 164 1.23 4.26 2.54
C TRP A 164 2.09 3.24 3.31
N PHE A 165 3.28 2.91 2.83
CA PHE A 165 4.19 2.02 3.55
C PHE A 165 4.63 2.61 4.89
N PHE A 166 5.02 3.89 4.94
CA PHE A 166 5.41 4.55 6.19
C PHE A 166 4.28 4.58 7.22
N GLU A 167 3.09 5.02 6.81
CA GLU A 167 1.93 5.12 7.67
C GLU A 167 1.48 3.74 8.20
N ASN A 168 1.46 2.74 7.34
CA ASN A 168 1.02 1.41 7.70
C ASN A 168 2.09 0.63 8.50
N GLU A 169 3.38 0.92 8.33
CA GLU A 169 4.44 0.41 9.20
C GLU A 169 4.31 0.98 10.62
N ALA A 170 4.09 2.30 10.73
CA ALA A 170 3.89 2.96 12.03
C ALA A 170 2.69 2.39 12.80
N ARG A 171 1.64 1.94 12.08
CA ARG A 171 0.44 1.30 12.66
C ARG A 171 0.56 -0.21 12.87
N GLY A 172 1.67 -0.83 12.46
CA GLY A 172 1.86 -2.27 12.59
C GLY A 172 0.99 -3.12 11.65
N THR A 173 0.51 -2.56 10.53
CA THR A 173 -0.29 -3.29 9.54
C THR A 173 0.56 -3.86 8.40
N CYS A 174 1.71 -3.24 8.15
CA CYS A 174 2.64 -3.61 7.09
C CYS A 174 4.07 -3.29 7.52
N ARG A 175 5.04 -4.15 7.22
CA ARG A 175 6.46 -3.87 7.35
C ARG A 175 7.02 -3.37 6.02
N HIS A 176 7.62 -2.20 6.00
CA HIS A 176 8.27 -1.66 4.80
C HIS A 176 9.63 -2.32 4.60
N LEU A 177 9.68 -3.44 3.89
CA LEU A 177 10.88 -4.26 3.73
C LEU A 177 11.97 -3.62 2.88
N THR A 178 11.61 -2.73 1.94
CA THR A 178 12.56 -2.27 0.91
C THR A 178 13.90 -1.79 1.44
N PRO A 179 13.98 -0.96 2.52
CA PRO A 179 15.27 -0.46 3.03
C PRO A 179 16.17 -1.56 3.59
N GLU A 180 15.59 -2.69 4.03
CA GLU A 180 16.30 -3.81 4.66
C GLU A 180 16.78 -4.86 3.65
N LEU A 181 16.23 -4.84 2.44
CA LEU A 181 16.54 -5.83 1.40
C LEU A 181 17.90 -5.57 0.78
N THR A 182 18.66 -6.64 0.55
CA THR A 182 19.96 -6.56 -0.11
C THR A 182 19.85 -5.91 -1.49
N GLY A 183 20.64 -4.87 -1.69
CA GLY A 183 20.68 -4.15 -2.95
C GLY A 183 19.69 -3.00 -3.05
N ALA A 184 19.03 -2.62 -1.95
CA ALA A 184 18.21 -1.40 -1.89
C ALA A 184 19.05 -0.16 -2.20
N GLU A 185 18.47 0.74 -3.00
CA GLU A 185 19.05 2.04 -3.35
C GLU A 185 18.06 3.13 -3.05
N ARG A 186 18.55 4.23 -2.46
CA ARG A 186 17.70 5.40 -2.20
C ARG A 186 17.36 6.11 -3.51
N ILE A 187 16.10 6.51 -3.65
CA ILE A 187 15.67 7.36 -4.75
C ILE A 187 15.97 8.81 -4.37
N HIS A 188 16.81 9.48 -5.19
CA HIS A 188 17.20 10.87 -5.02
C HIS A 188 16.44 11.77 -6.01
N ASP A 189 16.33 13.06 -5.66
CA ASP A 189 15.88 14.16 -6.53
C ASP A 189 14.53 13.90 -7.22
N ARG A 190 13.62 13.21 -6.51
CA ARG A 190 12.29 12.92 -7.01
C ARG A 190 11.32 14.06 -6.70
N ARG A 191 10.81 14.70 -7.74
CA ARG A 191 9.69 15.63 -7.60
C ARG A 191 8.39 14.84 -7.54
N ILE A 192 7.61 15.06 -6.49
CA ILE A 192 6.26 14.51 -6.32
C ILE A 192 5.29 15.66 -6.64
N SER A 193 4.43 15.48 -7.61
CA SER A 193 3.54 16.55 -8.09
C SER A 193 2.42 16.02 -9.01
N GLU A 194 2.13 14.73 -8.97
CA GLU A 194 1.16 14.13 -9.90
C GLU A 194 -0.22 14.70 -9.70
N MET A 195 -0.69 14.80 -8.46
CA MET A 195 -2.04 15.25 -8.15
C MET A 195 -2.21 16.74 -8.41
N THR A 196 -1.24 17.57 -8.04
CA THR A 196 -1.26 19.02 -8.32
C THR A 196 -1.14 19.34 -9.80
N VAL A 197 -0.34 18.60 -10.56
CA VAL A 197 -0.22 18.79 -12.02
C VAL A 197 -1.45 18.28 -12.75
N LEU A 198 -1.97 17.12 -12.38
CA LEU A 198 -3.11 16.47 -13.02
C LEU A 198 -4.43 16.72 -12.29
N TRP A 199 -4.56 17.80 -11.52
CA TRP A 199 -5.72 18.10 -10.69
C TRP A 199 -7.07 18.00 -11.42
N LYS A 200 -7.10 18.29 -12.73
CA LYS A 200 -8.32 18.17 -13.55
C LYS A 200 -8.83 16.74 -13.71
N SER A 201 -7.94 15.77 -13.52
CA SER A 201 -8.26 14.33 -13.60
C SER A 201 -8.77 13.78 -12.26
N TYR A 202 -8.51 14.47 -11.17
CA TYR A 202 -8.97 14.10 -9.83
C TYR A 202 -10.24 14.83 -9.48
N ARG A 203 -11.32 14.10 -9.30
CA ARG A 203 -12.67 14.64 -9.11
C ARG A 203 -12.73 15.63 -7.95
N TYR A 204 -12.14 15.30 -6.81
CA TYR A 204 -12.07 16.17 -5.65
C TYR A 204 -11.30 17.46 -5.93
N LEU A 205 -10.07 17.37 -6.44
CA LEU A 205 -9.24 18.56 -6.70
C LEU A 205 -9.81 19.44 -7.81
N LYS A 206 -10.60 18.85 -8.71
CA LYS A 206 -11.33 19.60 -9.75
C LYS A 206 -12.45 20.43 -9.16
N ASN A 207 -13.21 19.84 -8.22
CA ASN A 207 -14.39 20.47 -7.65
C ASN A 207 -14.11 21.31 -6.40
N ASN A 208 -12.91 21.13 -5.77
CA ASN A 208 -12.47 21.85 -4.57
C ASN A 208 -11.12 22.52 -4.82
N PRO A 209 -11.09 23.69 -5.50
CA PRO A 209 -9.85 24.39 -5.85
C PRO A 209 -8.95 24.74 -4.66
N GLU A 210 -9.56 24.97 -3.48
CA GLU A 210 -8.89 25.27 -2.21
C GLU A 210 -8.01 24.13 -1.70
N LEU A 211 -8.24 22.89 -2.13
CA LEU A 211 -7.44 21.73 -1.77
C LEU A 211 -6.11 21.64 -2.54
N ARG A 212 -5.92 22.43 -3.62
CA ARG A 212 -4.76 22.27 -4.50
C ARG A 212 -3.46 22.74 -3.86
N GLU A 213 -3.49 23.85 -3.12
CA GLU A 213 -2.32 24.35 -2.42
C GLU A 213 -1.93 23.42 -1.24
N PRO A 214 -2.84 23.04 -0.34
CA PRO A 214 -2.55 22.03 0.68
C PRO A 214 -2.07 20.69 0.10
N MET A 215 -2.59 20.26 -1.06
CA MET A 215 -2.11 19.05 -1.73
C MET A 215 -0.65 19.22 -2.20
N ALA A 216 -0.28 20.39 -2.75
CA ALA A 216 1.11 20.64 -3.15
C ALA A 216 2.07 20.63 -1.96
N GLU A 217 1.65 21.16 -0.80
CA GLU A 217 2.42 21.08 0.44
C GLU A 217 2.59 19.62 0.88
N TRP A 218 1.53 18.83 0.75
CA TRP A 218 1.60 17.40 1.06
C TRP A 218 2.54 16.64 0.13
N GLU A 219 2.46 16.90 -1.18
CA GLU A 219 3.39 16.34 -2.17
C GLU A 219 4.85 16.71 -1.85
N ALA A 220 5.12 17.91 -1.36
CA ALA A 220 6.45 18.31 -0.93
C ALA A 220 6.94 17.51 0.29
N ARG A 221 6.06 17.21 1.26
CA ARG A 221 6.36 16.33 2.40
C ARG A 221 6.67 14.90 1.94
N VAL A 222 5.87 14.34 1.05
CA VAL A 222 6.11 13.01 0.47
C VAL A 222 7.44 12.98 -0.30
N ALA A 223 7.79 14.03 -1.04
CA ALA A 223 9.07 14.14 -1.75
C ALA A 223 10.29 14.13 -0.82
N ALA A 224 10.15 14.61 0.41
CA ALA A 224 11.20 14.64 1.42
C ALA A 224 11.45 13.28 2.10
N MET A 225 10.57 12.30 1.93
CA MET A 225 10.68 10.98 2.54
C MET A 225 11.91 10.22 2.03
N PRO A 226 12.60 9.44 2.89
CA PRO A 226 13.72 8.60 2.49
C PRO A 226 13.22 7.31 1.81
N VAL A 227 12.82 7.39 0.54
CA VAL A 227 12.28 6.27 -0.21
C VAL A 227 13.39 5.48 -0.89
N TYR A 228 13.32 4.16 -0.74
CA TYR A 228 14.24 3.19 -1.34
C TYR A 228 13.49 2.33 -2.36
N HIS A 229 14.24 1.77 -3.32
CA HIS A 229 13.76 0.76 -4.23
C HIS A 229 14.84 -0.31 -4.46
N ILE A 230 14.41 -1.49 -4.89
CA ILE A 230 15.33 -2.49 -5.45
C ILE A 230 15.40 -2.22 -6.95
N PRO A 231 16.58 -1.84 -7.48
CA PRO A 231 16.76 -1.61 -8.91
C PRO A 231 16.34 -2.81 -9.76
N LYS A 232 15.72 -2.55 -10.89
CA LYS A 232 15.18 -3.54 -11.82
C LYS A 232 16.12 -4.71 -12.09
N ALA A 233 17.44 -4.43 -12.28
CA ALA A 233 18.45 -5.45 -12.55
C ALA A 233 18.69 -6.41 -11.37
N LYS A 234 18.35 -6.00 -10.13
CA LYS A 234 18.56 -6.80 -8.92
C LYS A 234 17.30 -7.62 -8.53
N VAL A 235 16.15 -7.31 -9.11
CA VAL A 235 14.87 -7.97 -8.77
C VAL A 235 14.87 -9.48 -9.01
N PRO A 236 15.45 -10.03 -10.10
CA PRO A 236 15.47 -11.48 -10.31
C PRO A 236 16.10 -12.27 -9.17
N ALA A 237 17.16 -11.74 -8.55
CA ALA A 237 17.83 -12.38 -7.41
C ALA A 237 17.02 -12.27 -6.10
N LEU A 238 16.10 -11.31 -6.02
CA LEU A 238 15.22 -11.08 -4.87
C LEU A 238 13.93 -11.90 -4.94
N GLU A 239 13.42 -12.21 -6.13
CA GLU A 239 12.12 -12.88 -6.30
C GLU A 239 11.90 -14.12 -5.41
N PRO A 240 12.91 -14.99 -5.16
CA PRO A 240 12.74 -16.13 -4.25
C PRO A 240 12.45 -15.77 -2.79
N GLN A 241 12.77 -14.54 -2.38
CA GLN A 241 12.56 -14.05 -1.01
C GLN A 241 11.18 -13.38 -0.82
N LEU A 242 10.51 -13.03 -1.94
CA LEU A 242 9.15 -12.50 -1.89
C LEU A 242 8.19 -13.59 -1.42
N GLN A 243 7.22 -13.19 -0.60
CA GLN A 243 6.20 -14.07 -0.05
C GLN A 243 4.82 -13.76 -0.64
N ASN A 244 3.92 -14.72 -0.56
CA ASN A 244 2.52 -14.51 -0.90
C ASN A 244 1.97 -13.31 -0.12
N GLY A 245 1.26 -12.42 -0.83
CA GLY A 245 0.66 -11.23 -0.23
C GLY A 245 1.61 -10.04 -0.03
N ASP A 246 2.92 -10.14 -0.32
CA ASP A 246 3.79 -8.96 -0.33
C ASP A 246 3.24 -7.91 -1.30
N VAL A 247 3.07 -6.68 -0.83
CA VAL A 247 2.64 -5.54 -1.65
C VAL A 247 3.84 -5.04 -2.45
N ILE A 248 3.71 -5.07 -3.78
CA ILE A 248 4.78 -4.71 -4.71
C ILE A 248 4.43 -3.39 -5.39
N GLY A 249 5.15 -2.33 -5.03
CA GLY A 249 5.11 -1.06 -5.75
C GLY A 249 6.09 -1.05 -6.92
N ILE A 250 5.65 -0.62 -8.09
CA ILE A 250 6.51 -0.50 -9.27
C ILE A 250 7.13 0.89 -9.28
N ALA A 251 8.40 0.97 -8.91
CA ALA A 251 9.17 2.22 -8.94
C ALA A 251 9.29 2.74 -10.39
N THR A 252 9.05 4.03 -10.56
CA THR A 252 9.12 4.68 -11.88
C THR A 252 10.37 5.56 -12.02
N LYS A 253 10.83 5.75 -13.26
CA LYS A 253 11.86 6.72 -13.61
C LYS A 253 11.30 8.14 -13.79
N HIS A 254 9.98 8.26 -13.96
CA HIS A 254 9.34 9.56 -14.17
C HIS A 254 9.16 10.32 -12.87
N HIS A 255 9.18 11.64 -12.97
CA HIS A 255 8.73 12.53 -11.90
C HIS A 255 7.20 12.44 -11.75
N GLY A 256 6.67 12.98 -10.66
CA GLY A 256 5.26 12.95 -10.32
C GLY A 256 4.97 12.06 -9.12
N GLY A 257 5.55 10.85 -9.08
CA GLY A 257 5.43 9.89 -7.99
C GLY A 257 6.70 9.05 -7.84
N PHE A 258 6.79 8.26 -6.78
CA PHE A 258 7.82 7.22 -6.61
C PHE A 258 7.43 5.93 -7.35
N CYS A 259 6.14 5.61 -7.35
CA CYS A 259 5.58 4.42 -7.98
C CYS A 259 4.59 4.81 -9.08
N SER A 260 4.53 4.02 -10.13
CA SER A 260 3.54 4.15 -11.22
C SER A 260 2.46 3.07 -11.17
N HIS A 261 2.63 2.05 -10.33
CA HIS A 261 1.72 0.92 -10.25
C HIS A 261 1.92 0.15 -8.96
N VAL A 262 0.94 -0.67 -8.57
CA VAL A 262 0.98 -1.53 -7.40
C VAL A 262 0.22 -2.83 -7.64
N GLY A 263 0.61 -3.89 -6.94
CA GLY A 263 -0.05 -5.18 -6.92
C GLY A 263 0.53 -6.07 -5.82
N LEU A 264 0.32 -7.36 -5.93
CA LEU A 264 0.70 -8.37 -4.95
C LEU A 264 1.67 -9.39 -5.56
N ALA A 265 2.62 -9.83 -4.76
CA ALA A 265 3.40 -11.02 -5.08
C ALA A 265 2.55 -12.28 -4.81
N ILE A 266 2.51 -13.18 -5.78
CA ILE A 266 1.87 -14.49 -5.66
C ILE A 266 2.82 -15.58 -6.13
N ARG A 267 3.06 -16.58 -5.30
CA ARG A 267 3.75 -17.79 -5.70
C ARG A 267 2.78 -18.78 -6.30
N THR A 268 3.03 -19.19 -7.54
CA THR A 268 2.23 -20.17 -8.28
C THR A 268 2.79 -21.58 -8.09
N ASP A 269 2.01 -22.60 -8.46
CA ASP A 269 2.33 -24.02 -8.24
C ASP A 269 3.64 -24.47 -8.93
N ASP A 270 4.07 -23.75 -9.96
CA ASP A 270 5.37 -23.92 -10.64
C ASP A 270 6.55 -23.33 -9.86
N GLY A 271 6.31 -22.79 -8.65
CA GLY A 271 7.31 -22.18 -7.77
C GLY A 271 7.73 -20.77 -8.18
N VAL A 272 7.16 -20.21 -9.24
CA VAL A 272 7.47 -18.85 -9.72
C VAL A 272 6.70 -17.81 -8.92
N THR A 273 7.40 -16.76 -8.47
CA THR A 273 6.76 -15.57 -7.90
C THR A 273 6.30 -14.64 -9.02
N ARG A 274 4.98 -14.49 -9.16
CA ARG A 274 4.35 -13.67 -10.19
C ARG A 274 3.77 -12.38 -9.62
N PHE A 275 3.48 -11.44 -10.49
CA PHE A 275 2.83 -10.18 -10.14
C PHE A 275 1.33 -10.27 -10.41
N MET A 276 0.52 -10.16 -9.35
CA MET A 276 -0.93 -10.11 -9.45
C MET A 276 -1.42 -8.68 -9.26
N HIS A 277 -2.17 -8.14 -10.22
CA HIS A 277 -2.59 -6.74 -10.19
C HIS A 277 -3.83 -6.48 -11.03
N ALA A 278 -4.56 -5.39 -10.75
CA ALA A 278 -5.53 -4.87 -11.69
C ALA A 278 -4.81 -4.15 -12.83
N SER A 279 -4.89 -4.70 -14.02
CA SER A 279 -4.15 -4.24 -15.19
C SER A 279 -5.00 -3.40 -16.12
N ARG A 280 -4.60 -2.14 -16.32
CA ARG A 280 -5.20 -1.26 -17.32
C ARG A 280 -5.06 -1.83 -18.75
N ASN A 281 -3.91 -2.45 -19.05
CA ASN A 281 -3.63 -3.01 -20.37
C ASN A 281 -4.50 -4.23 -20.68
N TYR A 282 -4.65 -5.15 -19.71
CA TYR A 282 -5.52 -6.32 -19.84
C TYR A 282 -6.98 -6.02 -19.50
N ARG A 283 -7.29 -4.81 -19.01
CA ARG A 283 -8.61 -4.35 -18.60
C ARG A 283 -9.27 -5.20 -17.50
N LYS A 284 -8.46 -5.89 -16.69
CA LYS A 284 -8.93 -6.74 -15.60
C LYS A 284 -7.83 -7.07 -14.60
N VAL A 285 -8.22 -7.66 -13.48
CA VAL A 285 -7.28 -8.28 -12.53
C VAL A 285 -6.68 -9.53 -13.15
N VAL A 286 -5.35 -9.62 -13.15
CA VAL A 286 -4.59 -10.72 -13.75
C VAL A 286 -3.45 -11.19 -12.84
N ILE A 287 -3.05 -12.45 -13.01
CA ILE A 287 -1.74 -12.96 -12.60
C ILE A 287 -0.86 -12.85 -13.85
N ASP A 288 0.10 -11.92 -13.83
CA ASP A 288 0.98 -11.63 -14.97
C ASP A 288 2.26 -12.51 -14.89
N LYS A 289 3.32 -12.08 -15.52
CA LYS A 289 4.65 -12.75 -15.51
C LYS A 289 5.26 -12.72 -14.11
N SER A 290 6.45 -13.29 -13.95
CA SER A 290 7.27 -13.00 -12.77
C SER A 290 7.43 -11.49 -12.57
N VAL A 291 7.71 -11.05 -11.35
CA VAL A 291 7.85 -9.62 -11.04
C VAL A 291 8.90 -8.97 -11.96
N SER A 292 10.07 -9.60 -12.14
CA SER A 292 11.09 -9.12 -13.05
C SER A 292 10.64 -9.15 -14.52
N GLY A 293 9.90 -10.18 -14.92
CA GLY A 293 9.29 -10.29 -16.23
C GLY A 293 8.31 -9.16 -16.53
N TYR A 294 7.51 -8.77 -15.54
CA TYR A 294 6.62 -7.61 -15.64
C TYR A 294 7.42 -6.30 -15.77
N LEU A 295 8.43 -6.09 -14.91
CA LEU A 295 9.27 -4.89 -14.98
C LEU A 295 9.92 -4.72 -16.36
N ASN A 296 10.31 -5.81 -17.01
CA ASN A 296 11.00 -5.79 -18.29
C ASN A 296 10.11 -5.38 -19.47
N GLN A 297 8.78 -5.33 -19.29
CA GLN A 297 7.86 -4.88 -20.34
C GLN A 297 7.95 -3.37 -20.61
N PHE A 298 8.44 -2.57 -19.63
CA PHE A 298 8.45 -1.11 -19.74
C PHE A 298 9.81 -0.51 -19.36
N SER A 299 10.33 0.36 -20.23
CA SER A 299 11.60 1.06 -20.00
C SER A 299 11.53 2.07 -18.85
N SER A 300 10.33 2.56 -18.53
CA SER A 300 10.07 3.50 -17.45
C SER A 300 10.10 2.87 -16.05
N HIS A 301 9.99 1.54 -15.93
CA HIS A 301 10.09 0.85 -14.65
C HIS A 301 11.55 0.87 -14.15
N ALA A 302 11.74 1.40 -12.94
CA ALA A 302 13.06 1.53 -12.31
C ALA A 302 13.40 0.34 -11.40
N GLY A 303 12.39 -0.30 -10.81
CA GLY A 303 12.54 -1.38 -9.84
C GLY A 303 11.27 -1.58 -9.04
N ILE A 304 11.41 -2.08 -7.80
CA ILE A 304 10.27 -2.32 -6.92
C ILE A 304 10.47 -1.75 -5.52
N LEU A 305 9.36 -1.41 -4.86
CA LEU A 305 9.23 -1.29 -3.42
C LEU A 305 8.47 -2.50 -2.90
N VAL A 306 8.76 -2.94 -1.68
CA VAL A 306 8.16 -4.12 -1.07
C VAL A 306 7.66 -3.79 0.33
N GLY A 307 6.39 -4.07 0.59
CA GLY A 307 5.79 -4.06 1.92
C GLY A 307 5.20 -5.42 2.24
N ARG A 308 5.44 -5.92 3.45
CA ARG A 308 4.89 -7.19 3.93
C ARG A 308 3.79 -6.95 4.93
N PRO A 309 2.53 -7.31 4.61
CA PRO A 309 1.43 -7.24 5.56
C PRO A 309 1.73 -8.06 6.82
N LEU A 310 1.30 -7.53 7.96
CA LEU A 310 1.45 -8.16 9.27
C LEU A 310 0.10 -8.70 9.75
N GLU A 311 0.14 -9.70 10.61
CA GLU A 311 -1.07 -10.21 11.26
C GLU A 311 -1.76 -9.09 12.05
N VAL A 312 -3.08 -9.19 12.14
CA VAL A 312 -3.83 -8.28 12.99
C VAL A 312 -3.52 -8.65 14.43
N SER A 313 -2.86 -7.72 15.15
CA SER A 313 -2.70 -7.90 16.58
C SER A 313 -4.06 -7.75 17.25
N GLU A 314 -4.46 -8.73 18.04
CA GLU A 314 -5.56 -8.57 18.98
C GLU A 314 -5.16 -7.45 19.95
N THR A 315 -5.66 -6.24 19.69
CA THR A 315 -5.52 -5.17 20.66
C THR A 315 -6.47 -5.50 21.82
N VAL A 316 -5.88 -5.85 22.93
CA VAL A 316 -6.56 -6.01 24.23
C VAL A 316 -7.25 -4.71 24.63
#